data_1171ae432e3f6074ffec87b1480b80f8
#
_entry.id   1171ae432e3f6074ffec87b1480b80f8
#
_cell.length_a   1.000
_cell.length_b   1.000
_cell.length_c   1.000
_cell.angle_alpha   90.00
_cell.angle_beta   90.00
_cell.angle_gamma   90.00
#
_symmetry.space_group_name_H-M   'P 1'
#
loop_
_entity.id
_entity.type
_entity.pdbx_description
1 polymer ?
#
loop_
_entity_poly.entity_id
_entity_poly.type
_entity_poly.pdbx_seq_one_letter_code
_entity_poly.pdbx_strand_id
1 'polypeptide(L)'
;MTIHDKLSSWVVSSDSASENGEPAGFTYTKTRNGQITAWDDAPEATVAADGTVSWPVMSNDDTLEDGVTYTVSFNVKPTQAAFDEAVKNHKDDANASGDNNFYTNDNSSATVVYKTVVTSSQGGTTTSDPQTAAYPQKPTITLPVSKITVTKTWSDDNENHANDSVQVQLKQDGEDYANGSATLNAAGNWTHEFTVPAGPEGHTYSVSEVKVEGYDSKVDKTDLKLQGLTAQSGAFTVTNTPSYVTLPASDVKVTKVVQGHAANSDFGFNLKCVDSTDANAGKCADVTGLANNGLTTTVSKDELTASGASATVGFGNGDLKFRVPTGADNLVYTFEASEDTEKPAAGWKYDNDKVTVKVTVSRTDAVVSYEYGENDSDRTNTESAQFTNKYVAISSLPLTGGTTGRDWMVFGGGLALLALLAAAGYTVWRKRQLV
;
A
#
# COMPACT_ATOMS: atom_id res chain seq x y z
N MET A 1 48.20 43.55 -13.89
CA MET A 1 48.03 42.33 -13.08
C MET A 1 46.65 41.81 -13.26
N THR A 2 46.50 40.51 -13.56
CA THR A 2 45.18 39.88 -13.74
C THR A 2 45.09 38.66 -12.88
N ILE A 3 43.98 38.50 -12.20
CA ILE A 3 43.63 37.28 -11.48
C ILE A 3 42.72 36.45 -12.38
N HIS A 4 43.04 35.18 -12.53
CA HIS A 4 42.19 34.19 -13.20
C HIS A 4 41.83 33.11 -12.21
N ASP A 5 40.54 32.75 -12.20
CA ASP A 5 39.99 31.64 -11.44
C ASP A 5 39.01 30.89 -12.32
N LYS A 6 38.69 29.64 -11.98
CA LYS A 6 37.73 28.85 -12.70
C LYS A 6 36.78 28.17 -11.73
N LEU A 7 35.50 28.43 -11.91
CA LEU A 7 34.42 27.77 -11.13
C LEU A 7 34.38 26.28 -11.48
N SER A 8 34.13 25.46 -10.49
CA SER A 8 33.83 24.05 -10.71
C SER A 8 32.48 23.87 -11.43
N SER A 9 32.25 22.68 -11.97
CA SER A 9 30.95 22.30 -12.56
C SER A 9 29.80 22.24 -11.55
N TRP A 10 30.12 22.29 -10.26
CA TRP A 10 29.17 22.19 -9.18
C TRP A 10 28.49 23.51 -8.83
N VAL A 11 29.03 24.63 -9.32
CA VAL A 11 28.48 25.96 -9.04
C VAL A 11 28.39 26.79 -10.31
N VAL A 12 27.48 27.76 -10.30
CA VAL A 12 27.39 28.82 -11.29
C VAL A 12 27.35 30.16 -10.56
N SER A 13 27.74 31.24 -11.22
CA SER A 13 27.54 32.59 -10.67
C SER A 13 26.05 32.80 -10.37
N SER A 14 25.73 33.31 -9.18
CA SER A 14 24.35 33.59 -8.81
C SER A 14 23.76 34.73 -9.62
N ASP A 15 24.63 35.59 -10.12
CA ASP A 15 24.31 36.81 -10.86
C ASP A 15 24.53 36.62 -12.35
N SER A 16 24.38 35.39 -12.88
CA SER A 16 24.39 35.17 -14.32
C SER A 16 23.28 35.99 -14.96
N ALA A 17 23.66 37.17 -15.49
CA ALA A 17 22.84 38.13 -16.21
C ALA A 17 21.45 38.41 -15.61
N SER A 18 21.27 39.51 -14.93
CA SER A 18 19.95 40.12 -14.94
C SER A 18 19.50 40.20 -16.40
N GLU A 19 18.20 40.04 -16.68
CA GLU A 19 17.64 40.18 -18.03
C GLU A 19 18.00 41.52 -18.72
N ASN A 20 18.69 42.44 -18.03
CA ASN A 20 19.14 43.74 -18.46
C ASN A 20 20.63 43.89 -18.69
N GLY A 21 21.45 42.81 -18.64
CA GLY A 21 22.89 42.87 -18.97
C GLY A 21 23.78 43.57 -17.93
N GLU A 22 23.27 43.80 -16.70
CA GLU A 22 24.08 44.28 -15.59
C GLU A 22 25.10 43.21 -15.20
N PRO A 23 26.38 43.59 -14.93
CA PRO A 23 27.43 42.60 -14.54
C PRO A 23 27.05 41.88 -13.27
N ALA A 24 27.50 40.60 -13.16
CA ALA A 24 27.42 39.84 -11.93
C ALA A 24 27.81 40.70 -10.73
N GLY A 25 27.06 40.64 -9.63
CA GLY A 25 27.23 41.48 -8.45
C GLY A 25 28.57 41.30 -7.75
N PHE A 26 29.62 41.65 -8.44
CA PHE A 26 30.98 41.67 -7.89
C PHE A 26 31.08 42.81 -6.86
N THR A 27 31.77 42.53 -5.75
CA THR A 27 32.16 43.55 -4.79
C THR A 27 33.66 43.60 -4.71
N TYR A 28 34.23 44.80 -4.71
CA TYR A 28 35.65 45.04 -4.69
C TYR A 28 36.04 45.79 -3.43
N THR A 29 37.09 45.31 -2.74
CA THR A 29 37.55 45.97 -1.52
C THR A 29 39.07 46.07 -1.50
N LYS A 30 39.58 47.11 -0.79
CA LYS A 30 40.95 47.28 -0.37
C LYS A 30 41.08 47.10 1.12
N THR A 31 42.02 46.29 1.57
CA THR A 31 42.30 46.11 3.01
C THR A 31 43.71 46.61 3.30
N ARG A 32 43.83 47.61 4.19
CA ARG A 32 45.10 48.11 4.68
C ARG A 32 45.09 48.09 6.23
N ASN A 33 46.12 47.51 6.82
CA ASN A 33 46.23 47.40 8.31
C ASN A 33 44.99 46.82 8.99
N GLY A 34 44.28 45.87 8.32
CA GLY A 34 43.06 45.24 8.82
C GLY A 34 41.77 46.05 8.59
N GLN A 35 41.89 47.28 8.07
CA GLN A 35 40.73 48.10 7.75
C GLN A 35 40.29 47.79 6.28
N ILE A 36 39.03 47.38 6.12
CA ILE A 36 38.38 47.09 4.82
C ILE A 36 37.66 48.33 4.35
N THR A 37 37.90 48.76 3.11
CA THR A 37 37.21 49.85 2.43
C THR A 37 36.69 49.38 1.08
N ALA A 38 35.50 49.87 0.68
CA ALA A 38 34.99 49.67 -0.67
C ALA A 38 35.96 50.28 -1.69
N TRP A 39 36.09 49.64 -2.85
CA TRP A 39 36.85 50.13 -3.97
C TRP A 39 35.92 50.35 -5.16
N ASP A 40 35.30 51.55 -5.22
CA ASP A 40 34.24 51.88 -6.16
C ASP A 40 34.72 52.04 -7.61
N ASP A 41 36.02 52.42 -7.80
CA ASP A 41 36.66 52.57 -9.10
C ASP A 41 37.48 51.32 -9.51
N ALA A 42 37.16 50.15 -8.95
CA ALA A 42 37.86 48.91 -9.29
C ALA A 42 37.59 48.51 -10.74
N PRO A 43 38.62 47.99 -11.46
CA PRO A 43 38.37 47.35 -12.76
C PRO A 43 37.38 46.20 -12.61
N GLU A 44 36.45 46.10 -13.55
CA GLU A 44 35.40 45.07 -13.49
C GLU A 44 35.95 43.65 -13.78
N ALA A 45 35.52 42.70 -13.01
CA ALA A 45 35.73 41.28 -13.26
C ALA A 45 34.68 40.74 -14.25
N THR A 46 35.01 39.69 -14.96
CA THR A 46 34.13 39.00 -15.91
C THR A 46 34.07 37.52 -15.61
N VAL A 47 32.89 36.91 -15.87
CA VAL A 47 32.72 35.45 -15.85
C VAL A 47 32.39 34.98 -17.26
N ALA A 48 33.23 34.14 -17.83
CA ALA A 48 32.98 33.50 -19.12
C ALA A 48 31.94 32.37 -18.99
N ALA A 49 31.36 31.97 -20.12
CA ALA A 49 30.35 30.89 -20.16
C ALA A 49 30.90 29.53 -19.66
N ASP A 50 32.21 29.32 -19.71
CA ASP A 50 32.86 28.10 -19.19
C ASP A 50 33.21 28.17 -17.70
N GLY A 51 32.73 29.22 -16.99
CA GLY A 51 32.99 29.44 -15.57
C GLY A 51 34.35 30.10 -15.27
N THR A 52 35.10 30.54 -16.28
CA THR A 52 36.38 31.26 -16.08
C THR A 52 36.10 32.68 -15.60
N VAL A 53 36.63 33.02 -14.44
CA VAL A 53 36.59 34.38 -13.86
C VAL A 53 37.89 35.07 -14.17
N SER A 54 37.84 36.29 -14.70
CA SER A 54 39.01 37.10 -15.00
C SER A 54 38.82 38.49 -14.40
N TRP A 55 39.78 38.92 -13.57
CA TRP A 55 39.77 40.23 -12.93
C TRP A 55 41.06 40.98 -13.25
N PRO A 56 41.06 42.00 -14.09
CA PRO A 56 42.21 42.85 -14.39
C PRO A 56 42.41 43.87 -13.25
N VAL A 57 43.01 43.44 -12.13
CA VAL A 57 43.18 44.24 -10.91
C VAL A 57 43.89 45.60 -11.16
N MET A 58 44.88 45.58 -12.05
CA MET A 58 45.64 46.79 -12.44
C MET A 58 45.87 46.83 -13.93
N SER A 59 45.77 48.02 -14.49
CA SER A 59 46.19 48.31 -15.86
C SER A 59 47.73 48.19 -16.03
N ASN A 60 48.21 48.19 -17.26
CA ASN A 60 49.63 48.03 -17.54
C ASN A 60 50.55 49.13 -16.98
N ASP A 61 49.97 50.28 -16.68
CA ASP A 61 50.68 51.48 -16.23
C ASP A 61 50.55 51.79 -14.72
N ASP A 62 49.72 50.99 -14.04
CA ASP A 62 49.45 51.16 -12.62
C ASP A 62 50.26 50.15 -11.78
N THR A 63 50.58 50.56 -10.53
CA THR A 63 51.27 49.71 -9.55
C THR A 63 50.43 49.48 -8.35
N LEU A 64 50.53 48.30 -7.76
CA LEU A 64 49.87 47.95 -6.50
C LEU A 64 50.42 48.83 -5.37
N GLU A 65 49.53 49.25 -4.47
CA GLU A 65 49.91 49.95 -3.24
C GLU A 65 50.54 48.97 -2.26
N ASP A 66 51.66 49.34 -1.68
CA ASP A 66 52.35 48.56 -0.68
C ASP A 66 51.49 48.36 0.58
N GLY A 67 51.43 47.14 1.08
CA GLY A 67 50.65 46.78 2.26
C GLY A 67 49.12 46.78 2.06
N VAL A 68 48.64 46.83 0.83
CA VAL A 68 47.19 46.73 0.50
C VAL A 68 46.88 45.38 -0.10
N THR A 69 45.85 44.73 0.44
CA THR A 69 45.22 43.55 -0.12
C THR A 69 43.99 43.97 -0.94
N TYR A 70 43.98 43.55 -2.21
CA TYR A 70 42.86 43.77 -3.14
C TYR A 70 42.00 42.51 -3.20
N THR A 71 40.70 42.66 -2.97
CA THR A 71 39.76 41.52 -2.94
C THR A 71 38.58 41.76 -3.89
N VAL A 72 38.27 40.77 -4.69
CA VAL A 72 37.02 40.62 -5.43
C VAL A 72 36.22 39.53 -4.83
N SER A 73 34.93 39.77 -4.61
CA SER A 73 33.98 38.80 -4.06
C SER A 73 32.71 38.75 -4.93
N PHE A 74 32.15 37.60 -5.15
CA PHE A 74 30.88 37.40 -5.82
C PHE A 74 30.17 36.16 -5.29
N ASN A 75 28.88 36.09 -5.50
CA ASN A 75 28.09 34.96 -5.03
C ASN A 75 28.01 33.86 -6.09
N VAL A 76 28.00 32.62 -5.64
CA VAL A 76 27.76 31.44 -6.46
C VAL A 76 26.56 30.67 -5.91
N LYS A 77 25.86 29.97 -6.79
CA LYS A 77 24.79 29.04 -6.41
C LYS A 77 25.10 27.64 -6.91
N PRO A 78 24.76 26.58 -6.18
CA PRO A 78 24.98 25.21 -6.62
C PRO A 78 24.07 24.86 -7.79
N THR A 79 24.59 24.00 -8.68
CA THR A 79 23.86 23.43 -9.80
C THR A 79 22.97 22.27 -9.36
N GLN A 80 21.97 21.87 -10.20
CA GLN A 80 21.20 20.64 -9.95
C GLN A 80 22.15 19.43 -9.89
N ALA A 81 23.11 19.33 -10.80
CA ALA A 81 24.08 18.25 -10.81
C ALA A 81 24.86 18.10 -9.49
N ALA A 82 25.16 19.21 -8.80
CA ALA A 82 25.80 19.16 -7.48
C ALA A 82 24.89 18.52 -6.42
N PHE A 83 23.58 18.83 -6.44
CA PHE A 83 22.63 18.19 -5.55
C PHE A 83 22.43 16.71 -5.86
N ASP A 84 22.39 16.33 -7.14
CA ASP A 84 22.23 14.94 -7.57
C ASP A 84 23.44 14.09 -7.14
N GLU A 85 24.59 14.74 -7.13
CA GLU A 85 25.83 14.10 -6.73
C GLU A 85 26.00 14.04 -5.20
N ALA A 86 25.45 14.99 -4.44
CA ALA A 86 25.62 15.11 -2.98
C ALA A 86 25.11 13.90 -2.16
N VAL A 87 24.25 13.05 -2.74
CA VAL A 87 23.76 11.81 -2.11
C VAL A 87 24.69 10.61 -2.32
N LYS A 88 25.79 10.79 -3.06
CA LYS A 88 26.81 9.77 -3.33
C LYS A 88 28.01 9.95 -2.41
N ASN A 89 28.84 8.93 -2.32
CA ASN A 89 30.10 9.02 -1.56
C ASN A 89 31.23 9.50 -2.46
N HIS A 90 31.76 10.70 -2.20
CA HIS A 90 32.76 11.37 -3.02
C HIS A 90 34.14 11.46 -2.38
N LYS A 91 34.49 10.55 -1.48
CA LYS A 91 35.79 10.63 -0.74
C LYS A 91 37.01 10.74 -1.64
N ASP A 92 36.95 10.15 -2.82
CA ASP A 92 38.06 10.09 -3.77
C ASP A 92 37.89 11.06 -4.96
N ASP A 93 36.87 11.91 -4.98
CA ASP A 93 36.65 12.88 -6.04
C ASP A 93 37.53 14.14 -5.83
N ALA A 94 38.32 14.50 -6.84
CA ALA A 94 39.18 15.68 -6.81
C ALA A 94 38.39 17.00 -6.67
N ASN A 95 37.09 17.03 -7.03
CA ASN A 95 36.22 18.19 -6.96
C ASN A 95 35.28 18.15 -5.74
N ALA A 96 35.41 17.15 -4.89
CA ALA A 96 34.67 17.02 -3.64
C ALA A 96 35.60 16.83 -2.44
N SER A 97 35.23 17.36 -1.29
CA SER A 97 35.97 17.24 -0.03
C SER A 97 35.28 16.35 0.99
N GLY A 98 34.24 15.61 0.57
CA GLY A 98 33.42 14.70 1.36
C GLY A 98 32.12 14.41 0.67
N ASP A 99 31.24 13.60 1.28
CA ASP A 99 30.04 13.09 0.64
C ASP A 99 29.13 14.16 0.03
N ASN A 100 28.87 15.25 0.74
CA ASN A 100 28.06 16.38 0.28
C ASN A 100 28.83 17.73 0.28
N ASN A 101 30.17 17.69 0.27
CA ASN A 101 31.02 18.87 0.23
C ASN A 101 31.70 18.96 -1.13
N PHE A 102 31.59 20.09 -1.78
CA PHE A 102 32.13 20.34 -3.11
C PHE A 102 33.00 21.59 -3.12
N TYR A 103 34.08 21.55 -3.90
CA TYR A 103 34.87 22.74 -4.17
C TYR A 103 34.12 23.68 -5.11
N THR A 104 34.14 24.98 -4.83
CA THR A 104 33.55 25.99 -5.72
C THR A 104 34.42 26.27 -6.93
N ASN A 105 35.72 26.00 -6.80
CA ASN A 105 36.71 26.13 -7.87
C ASN A 105 37.00 24.75 -8.46
N ASP A 106 37.35 24.71 -9.75
CA ASP A 106 37.75 23.46 -10.37
C ASP A 106 39.12 22.97 -9.84
N ASN A 107 39.61 21.86 -10.38
CA ASN A 107 40.86 21.28 -9.90
C ASN A 107 42.10 22.13 -10.25
N SER A 108 41.97 23.14 -11.13
CA SER A 108 42.99 24.13 -11.38
C SER A 108 43.05 25.17 -10.25
N SER A 109 44.20 25.55 -9.81
CA SER A 109 44.34 26.63 -8.82
C SER A 109 44.07 27.97 -9.49
N ALA A 110 43.49 28.90 -8.76
CA ALA A 110 43.43 30.30 -9.18
C ALA A 110 44.89 30.79 -9.45
N THR A 111 45.03 31.58 -10.49
CA THR A 111 46.34 32.07 -10.90
C THR A 111 46.37 33.59 -10.96
N VAL A 112 47.50 34.16 -10.62
CA VAL A 112 47.79 35.60 -10.76
C VAL A 112 48.85 35.78 -11.83
N VAL A 113 48.54 36.54 -12.85
CA VAL A 113 49.50 36.95 -13.86
C VAL A 113 49.93 38.39 -13.56
N TYR A 114 51.22 38.60 -13.33
CA TYR A 114 51.78 39.91 -12.96
C TYR A 114 53.08 40.19 -13.67
N LYS A 115 53.46 41.46 -13.73
CA LYS A 115 54.78 41.90 -14.15
C LYS A 115 55.43 42.68 -13.01
N THR A 116 56.71 42.56 -12.85
CA THR A 116 57.51 43.34 -11.91
C THR A 116 58.09 44.53 -12.62
N VAL A 117 57.92 45.70 -12.07
CA VAL A 117 58.55 46.94 -12.56
C VAL A 117 59.68 47.33 -11.62
N VAL A 118 60.88 47.42 -12.14
CA VAL A 118 62.05 47.85 -11.36
C VAL A 118 62.41 49.22 -11.86
N THR A 119 62.39 50.23 -10.97
CA THR A 119 62.85 51.55 -11.29
C THR A 119 64.29 51.75 -10.74
N SER A 120 65.23 52.02 -11.60
CA SER A 120 66.61 52.32 -11.18
C SER A 120 66.70 53.66 -10.51
N SER A 121 67.73 53.88 -9.68
CA SER A 121 67.98 55.16 -9.01
C SER A 121 68.28 56.28 -9.98
N GLN A 122 68.51 55.98 -11.27
CA GLN A 122 68.77 56.95 -12.36
C GLN A 122 67.48 57.21 -13.22
N GLY A 123 66.28 56.77 -12.77
CA GLY A 123 65.02 57.01 -13.44
C GLY A 123 64.69 56.06 -14.60
N GLY A 124 65.51 55.05 -14.89
CA GLY A 124 65.21 54.01 -15.88
C GLY A 124 64.23 52.96 -15.26
N THR A 125 63.21 52.58 -15.99
CA THR A 125 62.28 51.46 -15.60
C THR A 125 62.56 50.23 -16.47
N THR A 126 62.57 49.07 -15.85
CA THR A 126 62.60 47.75 -16.52
C THR A 126 61.43 46.96 -16.10
N THR A 127 60.60 46.46 -17.04
CA THR A 127 59.49 45.61 -16.79
C THR A 127 59.79 44.15 -17.09
N SER A 128 59.56 43.24 -16.23
CA SER A 128 59.74 41.81 -16.47
C SER A 128 58.72 41.28 -17.52
N ASP A 129 59.00 40.11 -18.09
CA ASP A 129 57.99 39.31 -18.76
C ASP A 129 56.87 38.90 -17.78
N PRO A 130 55.68 38.59 -18.28
CA PRO A 130 54.61 38.12 -17.43
C PRO A 130 55.02 36.92 -16.58
N GLN A 131 54.75 36.99 -15.27
CA GLN A 131 54.97 35.92 -14.31
C GLN A 131 53.63 35.35 -13.89
N THR A 132 53.58 34.06 -13.53
CA THR A 132 52.35 33.43 -13.03
C THR A 132 52.60 32.83 -11.65
N ALA A 133 51.75 33.13 -10.70
CA ALA A 133 51.73 32.51 -9.38
C ALA A 133 50.38 31.82 -9.17
N ALA A 134 50.41 30.62 -8.60
CA ALA A 134 49.20 29.87 -8.25
C ALA A 134 48.70 30.25 -6.83
N TYR A 135 47.40 30.31 -6.67
CA TYR A 135 46.76 30.50 -5.39
C TYR A 135 46.01 29.19 -5.01
N PRO A 136 46.50 28.40 -4.04
CA PRO A 136 46.09 27.00 -3.86
C PRO A 136 44.81 26.83 -3.01
N GLN A 137 44.16 27.92 -2.57
CA GLN A 137 42.95 27.78 -1.73
C GLN A 137 41.77 27.40 -2.58
N LYS A 138 41.03 26.36 -2.13
CA LYS A 138 39.80 25.86 -2.75
C LYS A 138 38.66 26.00 -1.76
N PRO A 139 37.82 27.05 -1.87
CA PRO A 139 36.62 27.17 -1.06
C PRO A 139 35.66 26.01 -1.31
N THR A 140 34.91 25.61 -0.29
CA THR A 140 33.91 24.53 -0.36
C THR A 140 32.51 25.01 -0.03
N ILE A 141 31.54 24.33 -0.59
CA ILE A 141 30.12 24.42 -0.19
C ILE A 141 29.67 23.05 0.31
N THR A 142 28.85 23.06 1.35
CA THR A 142 28.17 21.86 1.86
C THR A 142 26.72 21.89 1.39
N LEU A 143 26.30 20.85 0.65
CA LEU A 143 24.95 20.76 0.11
C LEU A 143 24.04 19.96 1.05
N PRO A 144 22.83 20.43 1.32
CA PRO A 144 21.88 19.68 2.09
C PRO A 144 21.37 18.49 1.28
N VAL A 145 21.19 17.35 1.93
CA VAL A 145 20.49 16.19 1.38
C VAL A 145 19.06 16.16 1.87
N SER A 146 18.16 15.64 1.06
CA SER A 146 16.74 15.52 1.36
C SER A 146 16.37 14.09 1.73
N LYS A 147 15.18 13.91 2.31
CA LYS A 147 14.74 12.62 2.83
C LYS A 147 13.32 12.29 2.39
N ILE A 148 13.07 11.03 2.05
CA ILE A 148 11.74 10.49 1.78
C ILE A 148 11.52 9.29 2.68
N THR A 149 10.49 9.37 3.53
CA THR A 149 10.05 8.25 4.37
C THR A 149 8.95 7.48 3.65
N VAL A 150 9.11 6.17 3.53
CA VAL A 150 8.07 5.27 3.03
C VAL A 150 7.56 4.42 4.18
N THR A 151 6.24 4.45 4.40
CA THR A 151 5.58 3.68 5.45
C THR A 151 4.63 2.68 4.82
N LYS A 152 4.66 1.43 5.29
CA LYS A 152 3.72 0.38 4.92
C LYS A 152 2.63 0.23 5.97
N THR A 153 1.38 0.12 5.51
CA THR A 153 0.23 -0.21 6.34
C THR A 153 -0.58 -1.35 5.74
N TRP A 154 -1.23 -2.14 6.59
CA TRP A 154 -2.15 -3.20 6.22
C TRP A 154 -3.54 -2.84 6.73
N SER A 155 -4.56 -2.93 5.90
CA SER A 155 -5.92 -2.56 6.31
C SER A 155 -6.61 -3.62 7.19
N ASP A 156 -6.02 -4.82 7.27
CA ASP A 156 -6.44 -5.95 8.13
C ASP A 156 -5.53 -6.12 9.35
N ASP A 157 -4.91 -5.03 9.78
CA ASP A 157 -4.05 -4.88 10.95
C ASP A 157 -2.58 -5.32 10.73
N ASN A 158 -1.65 -4.42 11.03
CA ASN A 158 -0.20 -4.67 10.92
C ASN A 158 0.28 -5.80 11.85
N GLU A 159 -0.39 -6.05 12.97
CA GLU A 159 -0.02 -7.13 13.90
C GLU A 159 -0.18 -8.52 13.29
N ASN A 160 -1.13 -8.69 12.37
CA ASN A 160 -1.33 -9.96 11.64
C ASN A 160 -0.17 -10.27 10.69
N HIS A 161 0.68 -9.26 10.38
CA HIS A 161 1.79 -9.35 9.43
C HIS A 161 3.17 -9.31 10.11
N ALA A 162 3.25 -9.63 11.40
CA ALA A 162 4.49 -9.53 12.19
C ALA A 162 5.70 -10.28 11.60
N ASN A 163 5.45 -11.31 10.78
CA ASN A 163 6.48 -12.12 10.12
C ASN A 163 6.60 -11.83 8.61
N ASP A 164 5.82 -10.91 8.10
CA ASP A 164 5.80 -10.58 6.66
C ASP A 164 6.81 -9.49 6.33
N SER A 165 7.09 -9.37 5.04
CA SER A 165 7.89 -8.29 4.49
C SER A 165 7.41 -7.93 3.10
N VAL A 166 7.55 -6.66 2.73
CA VAL A 166 7.26 -6.17 1.39
C VAL A 166 8.47 -5.44 0.83
N GLN A 167 8.62 -5.48 -0.49
CA GLN A 167 9.63 -4.70 -1.18
C GLN A 167 8.99 -3.49 -1.84
N VAL A 168 9.62 -2.34 -1.65
CA VAL A 168 9.24 -1.09 -2.32
C VAL A 168 10.40 -0.58 -3.17
N GLN A 169 10.06 0.10 -4.26
CA GLN A 169 11.00 0.77 -5.14
C GLN A 169 10.64 2.26 -5.21
N LEU A 170 11.55 3.11 -4.77
CA LEU A 170 11.50 4.55 -5.01
C LEU A 170 11.91 4.83 -6.45
N LYS A 171 11.19 5.70 -7.14
CA LYS A 171 11.49 6.20 -8.48
C LYS A 171 11.78 7.69 -8.42
N GLN A 172 12.67 8.13 -9.28
CA GLN A 172 13.02 9.52 -9.51
C GLN A 172 12.75 9.87 -10.98
N ASP A 173 11.95 10.88 -11.23
CA ASP A 173 11.56 11.35 -12.57
C ASP A 173 11.01 10.22 -13.49
N GLY A 174 10.34 9.22 -12.88
CA GLY A 174 9.75 8.08 -13.57
C GLY A 174 10.62 6.84 -13.68
N GLU A 175 11.93 6.98 -13.47
CA GLU A 175 12.91 5.88 -13.52
C GLU A 175 13.22 5.34 -12.12
N ASP A 176 13.68 4.08 -12.03
CA ASP A 176 14.08 3.49 -10.76
C ASP A 176 15.28 4.23 -10.17
N TYR A 177 15.12 4.76 -8.95
CA TYR A 177 16.22 5.40 -8.22
C TYR A 177 17.25 4.33 -7.83
N ALA A 178 18.53 4.58 -8.10
CA ALA A 178 19.60 3.58 -7.99
C ALA A 178 19.70 2.94 -6.59
N ASN A 179 19.43 3.71 -5.53
CA ASN A 179 19.40 3.22 -4.14
C ASN A 179 17.98 3.22 -3.58
N GLY A 180 16.97 3.06 -4.46
CA GLY A 180 15.56 3.21 -4.15
C GLY A 180 14.84 1.94 -3.71
N SER A 181 15.52 0.78 -3.64
CA SER A 181 14.92 -0.47 -3.20
C SER A 181 15.05 -0.63 -1.69
N ALA A 182 13.95 -0.96 -1.02
CA ALA A 182 13.94 -1.26 0.41
C ALA A 182 12.95 -2.37 0.76
N THR A 183 13.27 -3.12 1.81
CA THR A 183 12.37 -4.12 2.42
C THR A 183 11.77 -3.54 3.69
N LEU A 184 10.45 -3.50 3.74
CA LEU A 184 9.67 -3.04 4.90
C LEU A 184 9.11 -4.25 5.65
N ASN A 185 9.25 -4.27 6.96
CA ASN A 185 8.77 -5.33 7.85
C ASN A 185 8.51 -4.80 9.26
N ALA A 186 7.94 -5.64 10.12
CA ALA A 186 7.62 -5.27 11.49
C ALA A 186 8.86 -4.89 12.33
N ALA A 187 10.00 -5.52 12.12
CA ALA A 187 11.24 -5.20 12.83
C ALA A 187 11.74 -3.77 12.55
N GLY A 188 11.48 -3.26 11.33
CA GLY A 188 11.73 -1.88 10.91
C GLY A 188 10.53 -0.94 11.13
N ASN A 189 9.55 -1.32 11.96
CA ASN A 189 8.31 -0.56 12.16
C ASN A 189 7.58 -0.24 10.84
N TRP A 190 7.73 -1.08 9.83
CA TRP A 190 7.13 -0.90 8.51
C TRP A 190 7.53 0.40 7.82
N THR A 191 8.73 0.94 8.12
CA THR A 191 9.22 2.20 7.56
C THR A 191 10.63 2.08 7.01
N HIS A 192 10.92 2.93 6.01
CA HIS A 192 12.29 3.14 5.50
C HIS A 192 12.47 4.61 5.10
N GLU A 193 13.64 5.15 5.36
CA GLU A 193 14.02 6.51 4.99
C GLU A 193 15.07 6.47 3.87
N PHE A 194 14.73 7.01 2.71
CA PHE A 194 15.65 7.20 1.59
C PHE A 194 16.31 8.57 1.68
N THR A 195 17.61 8.63 1.40
CA THR A 195 18.32 9.88 1.19
C THR A 195 18.32 10.19 -0.31
N VAL A 196 17.85 11.40 -0.67
CA VAL A 196 17.61 11.79 -2.05
C VAL A 196 18.08 13.22 -2.31
N PRO A 197 18.42 13.60 -3.56
CA PRO A 197 18.68 14.97 -3.93
C PRO A 197 17.37 15.81 -3.96
N ALA A 198 17.52 17.11 -3.82
CA ALA A 198 16.52 18.10 -4.21
C ALA A 198 17.10 19.02 -5.29
N GLY A 199 17.47 20.27 -4.97
CA GLY A 199 18.13 21.19 -5.85
C GLY A 199 17.22 22.21 -6.50
N PRO A 200 17.78 23.17 -7.27
CA PRO A 200 17.05 24.29 -7.80
C PRO A 200 15.95 23.91 -8.81
N GLU A 201 16.17 22.87 -9.62
CA GLU A 201 15.19 22.37 -10.59
C GLU A 201 14.26 21.33 -9.93
N GLY A 202 14.79 20.58 -8.96
CA GLY A 202 14.12 19.56 -8.19
C GLY A 202 13.87 18.28 -8.95
N HIS A 203 13.43 17.26 -8.22
CA HIS A 203 13.04 15.95 -8.74
C HIS A 203 11.65 15.57 -8.31
N THR A 204 10.98 14.79 -9.14
CA THR A 204 9.67 14.19 -8.84
C THR A 204 9.88 12.73 -8.44
N TYR A 205 9.40 12.38 -7.25
CA TYR A 205 9.52 11.04 -6.68
C TYR A 205 8.17 10.34 -6.67
N SER A 206 8.19 9.02 -6.89
CA SER A 206 7.05 8.13 -6.70
C SER A 206 7.51 6.81 -6.10
N VAL A 207 6.57 6.04 -5.56
CA VAL A 207 6.86 4.73 -4.95
C VAL A 207 5.99 3.67 -5.60
N SER A 208 6.58 2.51 -5.87
CA SER A 208 5.87 1.29 -6.23
C SER A 208 6.19 0.18 -5.24
N GLU A 209 5.23 -0.73 -5.04
CA GLU A 209 5.42 -1.95 -4.26
C GLU A 209 5.52 -3.15 -5.21
N VAL A 210 6.38 -4.11 -4.90
CA VAL A 210 6.35 -5.43 -5.54
C VAL A 210 5.05 -6.11 -5.12
N LYS A 211 4.29 -6.61 -6.09
CA LYS A 211 2.98 -7.21 -5.86
C LYS A 211 2.99 -8.23 -4.73
N VAL A 212 2.12 -8.03 -3.75
CA VAL A 212 1.81 -8.97 -2.67
C VAL A 212 0.56 -9.75 -3.05
N GLU A 213 0.68 -11.07 -3.14
CA GLU A 213 -0.44 -11.92 -3.53
C GLU A 213 -1.57 -11.89 -2.51
N GLY A 214 -2.81 -11.81 -3.00
CA GLY A 214 -4.01 -11.70 -2.16
C GLY A 214 -4.29 -10.30 -1.62
N TYR A 215 -3.54 -9.30 -2.07
CA TYR A 215 -3.70 -7.91 -1.67
C TYR A 215 -3.70 -6.95 -2.87
N ASP A 216 -4.47 -5.88 -2.73
CA ASP A 216 -4.46 -4.72 -3.59
C ASP A 216 -3.66 -3.61 -2.90
N SER A 217 -2.60 -3.15 -3.58
CA SER A 217 -1.72 -2.09 -3.07
C SER A 217 -2.18 -0.73 -3.54
N LYS A 218 -2.14 0.26 -2.64
CA LYS A 218 -2.43 1.66 -2.95
C LYS A 218 -1.40 2.56 -2.27
N VAL A 219 -0.82 3.47 -3.05
CA VAL A 219 0.02 4.56 -2.51
C VAL A 219 -0.87 5.79 -2.29
N ASP A 220 -0.65 6.52 -1.19
CA ASP A 220 -1.46 7.67 -0.77
C ASP A 220 -1.41 8.85 -1.77
N LYS A 221 -0.33 8.95 -2.55
CA LYS A 221 -0.15 9.97 -3.60
C LYS A 221 0.63 9.40 -4.79
N THR A 222 0.39 9.93 -5.97
CA THR A 222 1.04 9.48 -7.21
C THR A 222 2.49 9.91 -7.28
N ASP A 223 2.79 11.14 -6.82
CA ASP A 223 4.11 11.73 -6.88
C ASP A 223 4.34 12.76 -5.76
N LEU A 224 5.59 13.17 -5.61
CA LEU A 224 6.04 14.19 -4.68
C LEU A 224 7.23 14.92 -5.30
N LYS A 225 7.13 16.23 -5.52
CA LYS A 225 8.24 17.04 -5.98
C LYS A 225 9.05 17.59 -4.79
N LEU A 226 10.35 17.34 -4.77
CA LEU A 226 11.30 17.97 -3.87
C LEU A 226 12.14 18.97 -4.65
N GLN A 227 12.05 20.25 -4.31
CA GLN A 227 12.74 21.35 -5.00
C GLN A 227 13.18 22.41 -4.00
N GLY A 228 14.41 22.87 -4.10
CA GLY A 228 14.94 23.97 -3.27
C GLY A 228 16.40 23.80 -2.93
N LEU A 229 16.98 24.86 -2.40
CA LEU A 229 18.40 24.93 -2.00
C LEU A 229 18.63 24.47 -0.54
N THR A 230 17.58 24.12 0.18
CA THR A 230 17.62 23.62 1.57
C THR A 230 17.16 22.17 1.62
N ALA A 231 17.49 21.47 2.72
CA ALA A 231 16.99 20.13 2.96
C ALA A 231 15.46 20.08 2.90
N GLN A 232 14.95 19.13 2.15
CA GLN A 232 13.51 18.87 2.00
C GLN A 232 13.17 17.51 2.64
N SER A 233 11.93 17.33 3.01
CA SER A 233 11.42 16.06 3.47
C SER A 233 10.08 15.72 2.82
N GLY A 234 9.86 14.45 2.56
CA GLY A 234 8.62 13.93 2.01
C GLY A 234 8.28 12.57 2.61
N ALA A 235 7.05 12.13 2.37
CA ALA A 235 6.61 10.81 2.81
C ALA A 235 5.61 10.21 1.83
N PHE A 236 5.62 8.87 1.75
CA PHE A 236 4.62 8.07 1.08
C PHE A 236 4.09 7.02 2.06
N THR A 237 2.79 6.71 1.94
CA THR A 237 2.17 5.59 2.62
C THR A 237 1.68 4.58 1.60
N VAL A 238 2.14 3.34 1.71
CA VAL A 238 1.71 2.21 0.89
C VAL A 238 0.76 1.36 1.73
N THR A 239 -0.50 1.26 1.32
CA THR A 239 -1.53 0.50 2.03
C THR A 239 -1.91 -0.73 1.22
N ASN A 240 -1.83 -1.92 1.83
CA ASN A 240 -2.37 -3.14 1.27
C ASN A 240 -3.73 -3.45 1.89
N THR A 241 -4.69 -3.75 1.01
CA THR A 241 -6.05 -4.15 1.38
C THR A 241 -6.28 -5.57 0.84
N PRO A 242 -6.86 -6.50 1.63
CA PRO A 242 -7.18 -7.83 1.14
C PRO A 242 -8.03 -7.77 -0.13
N SER A 243 -7.68 -8.58 -1.12
CA SER A 243 -8.46 -8.72 -2.35
C SER A 243 -9.59 -9.72 -2.15
N TYR A 244 -10.71 -9.52 -2.86
CA TYR A 244 -11.90 -10.35 -2.78
C TYR A 244 -12.38 -10.76 -4.16
N VAL A 245 -12.92 -11.99 -4.24
CA VAL A 245 -13.71 -12.47 -5.37
C VAL A 245 -15.19 -12.35 -5.01
N THR A 246 -15.98 -11.89 -5.97
CA THR A 246 -17.43 -11.71 -5.83
C THR A 246 -18.17 -12.89 -6.42
N LEU A 247 -19.14 -13.43 -5.68
CA LEU A 247 -20.11 -14.45 -6.11
C LEU A 247 -21.53 -13.91 -5.87
N PRO A 248 -22.41 -13.82 -6.89
CA PRO A 248 -23.80 -13.49 -6.65
C PRO A 248 -24.43 -14.50 -5.69
N ALA A 249 -25.10 -14.03 -4.66
CA ALA A 249 -25.78 -14.92 -3.69
C ALA A 249 -26.87 -15.78 -4.35
N SER A 250 -27.41 -15.33 -5.49
CA SER A 250 -28.34 -16.09 -6.35
C SER A 250 -27.74 -17.34 -6.98
N ASP A 251 -26.40 -17.42 -7.05
CA ASP A 251 -25.71 -18.59 -7.60
C ASP A 251 -25.53 -19.72 -6.57
N VAL A 252 -25.70 -19.41 -5.28
CA VAL A 252 -25.87 -20.41 -4.21
C VAL A 252 -27.35 -20.80 -4.20
N LYS A 253 -27.67 -22.02 -4.64
CA LYS A 253 -29.05 -22.42 -4.94
C LYS A 253 -29.57 -23.47 -3.98
N VAL A 254 -30.90 -23.43 -3.77
CA VAL A 254 -31.67 -24.47 -3.08
C VAL A 254 -32.81 -24.94 -4.00
N THR A 255 -33.02 -26.24 -4.03
CA THR A 255 -34.14 -26.88 -4.73
C THR A 255 -35.09 -27.50 -3.71
N LYS A 256 -36.36 -27.11 -3.76
CA LYS A 256 -37.43 -27.75 -3.02
C LYS A 256 -38.19 -28.74 -3.87
N VAL A 257 -38.37 -29.94 -3.38
CA VAL A 257 -39.24 -30.98 -3.97
C VAL A 257 -40.37 -31.29 -3.00
N VAL A 258 -41.58 -31.41 -3.50
CA VAL A 258 -42.75 -31.83 -2.70
C VAL A 258 -43.32 -33.14 -3.22
N GLN A 259 -43.64 -34.06 -2.32
CA GLN A 259 -44.20 -35.39 -2.64
C GLN A 259 -45.54 -35.61 -1.93
N GLY A 260 -46.49 -36.21 -2.63
CA GLY A 260 -47.82 -36.59 -2.08
C GLY A 260 -48.90 -35.56 -2.28
N HIS A 261 -48.59 -34.26 -2.31
CA HIS A 261 -49.54 -33.17 -2.51
C HIS A 261 -48.89 -31.91 -3.09
N ALA A 262 -49.67 -31.00 -3.67
CA ALA A 262 -49.24 -29.65 -3.98
C ALA A 262 -48.90 -28.86 -2.68
N ALA A 263 -47.98 -27.92 -2.74
CA ALA A 263 -47.63 -27.09 -1.60
C ALA A 263 -48.83 -26.23 -1.16
N ASN A 264 -49.05 -26.14 0.13
CA ASN A 264 -50.10 -25.31 0.76
C ASN A 264 -49.50 -24.07 1.47
N SER A 265 -48.20 -24.00 1.57
CA SER A 265 -47.46 -22.87 2.14
C SER A 265 -46.08 -22.77 1.48
N ASP A 266 -45.47 -21.63 1.62
CA ASP A 266 -44.10 -21.40 1.21
C ASP A 266 -43.10 -22.16 2.11
N PHE A 267 -41.93 -22.48 1.58
CA PHE A 267 -40.88 -23.18 2.34
C PHE A 267 -39.65 -22.27 2.48
N GLY A 268 -39.25 -21.97 3.71
CA GLY A 268 -38.06 -21.19 4.04
C GLY A 268 -36.81 -22.04 4.11
N PHE A 269 -35.67 -21.42 3.79
CA PHE A 269 -34.35 -22.05 3.85
C PHE A 269 -33.34 -21.10 4.48
N ASN A 270 -32.41 -21.67 5.22
CA ASN A 270 -31.28 -21.00 5.83
C ASN A 270 -29.97 -21.50 5.20
N LEU A 271 -29.06 -20.59 4.93
CA LEU A 271 -27.67 -20.86 4.59
C LEU A 271 -26.79 -20.24 5.66
N LYS A 272 -26.07 -21.02 6.42
CA LYS A 272 -25.22 -20.57 7.53
C LYS A 272 -23.76 -20.86 7.23
N CYS A 273 -22.88 -19.87 7.35
CA CYS A 273 -21.44 -20.08 7.26
C CYS A 273 -20.95 -20.85 8.49
N VAL A 274 -20.05 -21.83 8.27
CA VAL A 274 -19.48 -22.70 9.30
C VAL A 274 -17.96 -22.73 9.13
N ASP A 275 -17.24 -22.37 10.18
CA ASP A 275 -15.78 -22.47 10.17
C ASP A 275 -15.35 -23.94 10.17
N SER A 276 -14.45 -24.30 9.25
CA SER A 276 -13.79 -25.61 9.21
C SER A 276 -12.37 -25.52 9.77
N THR A 277 -11.86 -26.66 10.23
CA THR A 277 -10.47 -26.84 10.71
C THR A 277 -9.54 -27.38 9.64
N ASP A 278 -10.00 -27.56 8.41
CA ASP A 278 -9.19 -28.03 7.28
C ASP A 278 -8.10 -27.00 6.95
N ALA A 279 -6.98 -27.49 6.45
CA ALA A 279 -5.78 -26.66 6.20
C ALA A 279 -6.04 -25.47 5.26
N ASN A 280 -6.96 -25.64 4.28
CA ASN A 280 -7.30 -24.64 3.29
C ASN A 280 -8.69 -24.02 3.54
N ALA A 281 -9.19 -24.10 4.77
CA ALA A 281 -10.50 -23.52 5.11
C ALA A 281 -10.43 -21.99 5.14
N GLY A 282 -11.35 -21.37 4.39
CA GLY A 282 -11.67 -19.96 4.54
C GLY A 282 -12.49 -19.73 5.81
N LYS A 283 -12.31 -18.60 6.47
CA LYS A 283 -13.04 -18.24 7.69
C LYS A 283 -14.30 -17.46 7.37
N CYS A 284 -15.38 -17.72 8.11
CA CYS A 284 -16.63 -16.97 7.95
C CYS A 284 -16.46 -15.46 8.15
N ALA A 285 -15.52 -15.03 8.99
CA ALA A 285 -15.18 -13.62 9.19
C ALA A 285 -14.62 -12.93 7.92
N ASP A 286 -14.07 -13.71 6.99
CA ASP A 286 -13.51 -13.22 5.71
C ASP A 286 -14.56 -13.18 4.58
N VAL A 287 -15.83 -13.50 4.89
CA VAL A 287 -16.96 -13.41 3.94
C VAL A 287 -17.79 -12.18 4.25
N THR A 288 -17.96 -11.31 3.24
CA THR A 288 -18.86 -10.17 3.36
C THR A 288 -20.15 -10.38 2.55
N GLY A 289 -21.22 -9.70 2.93
CA GLY A 289 -22.55 -9.89 2.33
C GLY A 289 -23.46 -10.83 3.11
N LEU A 290 -23.00 -11.43 4.21
CA LEU A 290 -23.81 -12.25 5.11
C LEU A 290 -24.52 -11.38 6.15
N ALA A 291 -25.80 -11.70 6.44
CA ALA A 291 -26.52 -11.14 7.57
C ALA A 291 -26.51 -12.16 8.73
N ASN A 292 -26.01 -11.77 9.91
CA ASN A 292 -25.89 -12.68 11.06
C ASN A 292 -25.20 -14.02 10.72
N ASN A 293 -24.14 -13.95 9.96
CA ASN A 293 -23.35 -15.10 9.51
C ASN A 293 -24.09 -16.07 8.56
N GLY A 294 -25.14 -15.61 7.88
CA GLY A 294 -25.92 -16.44 6.97
C GLY A 294 -26.82 -15.66 6.02
N LEU A 295 -27.55 -16.40 5.20
CA LEU A 295 -28.56 -15.91 4.28
C LEU A 295 -29.85 -16.73 4.44
N THR A 296 -30.97 -16.16 4.04
CA THR A 296 -32.27 -16.85 3.99
C THR A 296 -32.90 -16.67 2.60
N THR A 297 -33.70 -17.68 2.20
CA THR A 297 -34.50 -17.59 0.99
C THR A 297 -35.81 -18.37 1.18
N THR A 298 -36.74 -18.21 0.24
CA THR A 298 -38.03 -18.86 0.30
C THR A 298 -38.41 -19.38 -1.09
N VAL A 299 -38.87 -20.63 -1.17
CA VAL A 299 -39.50 -21.21 -2.36
C VAL A 299 -41.01 -21.03 -2.19
N SER A 300 -41.65 -20.38 -3.17
CA SER A 300 -43.07 -20.11 -3.16
C SER A 300 -43.85 -21.39 -3.40
N LYS A 301 -44.97 -21.55 -2.66
CA LYS A 301 -45.96 -22.62 -2.91
C LYS A 301 -46.51 -22.59 -4.33
N ASP A 302 -46.57 -21.40 -4.94
CA ASP A 302 -47.18 -21.21 -6.28
C ASP A 302 -46.28 -21.85 -7.39
N GLU A 303 -45.05 -22.18 -7.08
CA GLU A 303 -44.13 -22.93 -7.96
C GLU A 303 -44.25 -24.46 -7.76
N LEU A 304 -44.89 -24.91 -6.68
CA LEU A 304 -45.00 -26.32 -6.24
C LEU A 304 -46.42 -26.82 -6.34
N THR A 305 -47.02 -26.74 -7.52
CA THR A 305 -48.48 -26.90 -7.76
C THR A 305 -48.97 -28.34 -7.88
N ALA A 306 -48.11 -29.33 -7.79
CA ALA A 306 -48.45 -30.75 -7.89
C ALA A 306 -47.52 -31.64 -7.04
N SER A 307 -47.95 -32.86 -6.74
CA SER A 307 -47.04 -33.89 -6.20
C SER A 307 -45.89 -34.16 -7.20
N GLY A 308 -44.67 -34.17 -6.70
CA GLY A 308 -43.44 -34.31 -7.52
C GLY A 308 -42.94 -33.02 -8.12
N ALA A 309 -43.62 -31.89 -7.89
CA ALA A 309 -43.14 -30.60 -8.32
C ALA A 309 -41.85 -30.20 -7.59
N SER A 310 -40.96 -29.53 -8.32
CA SER A 310 -39.71 -28.97 -7.81
C SER A 310 -39.53 -27.54 -8.24
N ALA A 311 -38.93 -26.72 -7.40
CA ALA A 311 -38.58 -25.34 -7.70
C ALA A 311 -37.19 -25.01 -7.12
N THR A 312 -36.42 -24.21 -7.85
CA THR A 312 -35.06 -23.82 -7.48
C THR A 312 -34.96 -22.31 -7.36
N VAL A 313 -34.41 -21.84 -6.25
CA VAL A 313 -34.16 -20.40 -5.99
C VAL A 313 -32.75 -20.18 -5.46
N GLY A 314 -32.23 -18.98 -5.60
CA GLY A 314 -30.97 -18.57 -5.00
C GLY A 314 -31.15 -17.98 -3.59
N PHE A 315 -30.08 -17.86 -2.82
CA PHE A 315 -30.08 -17.33 -1.47
C PHE A 315 -30.01 -15.79 -1.40
N GLY A 316 -30.58 -15.08 -2.34
CA GLY A 316 -30.72 -13.62 -2.28
C GLY A 316 -30.30 -12.94 -3.58
N ASN A 317 -30.37 -11.60 -3.56
CA ASN A 317 -30.10 -10.76 -4.72
C ASN A 317 -28.82 -9.92 -4.58
N GLY A 318 -28.07 -10.10 -3.49
CA GLY A 318 -26.82 -9.39 -3.22
C GLY A 318 -25.59 -10.20 -3.63
N ASP A 319 -24.43 -9.60 -3.41
CA ASP A 319 -23.16 -10.22 -3.65
C ASP A 319 -22.51 -10.73 -2.37
N LEU A 320 -22.00 -11.94 -2.40
CA LEU A 320 -21.05 -12.47 -1.44
C LEU A 320 -19.65 -12.17 -1.93
N LYS A 321 -18.78 -11.65 -1.04
CA LYS A 321 -17.37 -11.44 -1.36
C LYS A 321 -16.52 -12.33 -0.45
N PHE A 322 -15.63 -13.06 -1.05
CA PHE A 322 -14.72 -14.00 -0.41
C PHE A 322 -13.30 -13.51 -0.53
N ARG A 323 -12.57 -13.50 0.59
CA ARG A 323 -11.14 -13.18 0.56
C ARG A 323 -10.41 -14.19 -0.31
N VAL A 324 -9.52 -13.69 -1.20
CA VAL A 324 -8.73 -14.56 -2.08
C VAL A 324 -7.54 -15.16 -1.31
N PRO A 325 -7.03 -16.34 -1.73
CA PRO A 325 -5.85 -16.95 -1.10
C PRO A 325 -4.60 -16.11 -1.31
N THR A 326 -3.75 -16.04 -0.29
CA THR A 326 -2.42 -15.44 -0.36
C THR A 326 -1.35 -16.42 -0.85
N GLY A 327 -1.64 -17.73 -0.80
CA GLY A 327 -0.79 -18.82 -1.28
C GLY A 327 -1.20 -19.35 -2.67
N ALA A 328 -0.65 -20.49 -3.05
CA ALA A 328 -0.96 -21.16 -4.33
C ALA A 328 -2.28 -21.95 -4.28
N ASP A 329 -2.69 -22.41 -3.06
CA ASP A 329 -3.87 -23.23 -2.87
C ASP A 329 -5.14 -22.38 -2.80
N ASN A 330 -6.25 -22.94 -3.30
CA ASN A 330 -7.56 -22.33 -3.18
C ASN A 330 -8.04 -22.37 -1.72
N LEU A 331 -8.83 -21.37 -1.30
CA LEU A 331 -9.56 -21.39 -0.04
C LEU A 331 -10.93 -22.05 -0.23
N VAL A 332 -11.38 -22.81 0.75
CA VAL A 332 -12.70 -23.46 0.75
C VAL A 332 -13.53 -22.92 1.91
N TYR A 333 -14.56 -22.13 1.58
CA TYR A 333 -15.54 -21.64 2.55
C TYR A 333 -16.69 -22.63 2.64
N THR A 334 -17.05 -22.99 3.85
CA THR A 334 -18.09 -24.03 4.10
C THR A 334 -19.35 -23.38 4.65
N PHE A 335 -20.48 -23.74 4.07
CA PHE A 335 -21.80 -23.36 4.54
C PHE A 335 -22.65 -24.62 4.76
N GLU A 336 -23.63 -24.48 5.63
CA GLU A 336 -24.67 -25.46 5.86
C GLU A 336 -26.00 -24.90 5.39
N ALA A 337 -26.62 -25.55 4.41
CA ALA A 337 -27.98 -25.26 3.99
C ALA A 337 -28.95 -26.16 4.76
N SER A 338 -30.04 -25.61 5.24
CA SER A 338 -31.11 -26.31 5.95
C SER A 338 -32.47 -25.72 5.65
N GLU A 339 -33.54 -26.53 5.78
CA GLU A 339 -34.92 -26.04 5.72
C GLU A 339 -35.30 -25.34 7.04
N ASP A 340 -36.06 -24.24 6.95
CA ASP A 340 -36.61 -23.59 8.12
C ASP A 340 -37.81 -24.38 8.65
N THR A 341 -37.64 -24.96 9.82
CA THR A 341 -38.66 -25.78 10.49
C THR A 341 -39.28 -25.11 11.72
N GLU A 342 -39.04 -23.82 11.97
CA GLU A 342 -39.59 -23.12 13.13
C GLU A 342 -41.13 -23.04 13.09
N LYS A 343 -41.69 -22.90 11.89
CA LYS A 343 -43.14 -22.82 11.68
C LYS A 343 -43.59 -23.81 10.61
N PRO A 344 -43.59 -25.12 10.93
CA PRO A 344 -43.90 -26.14 9.94
C PRO A 344 -45.34 -26.05 9.44
N ALA A 345 -45.55 -26.17 8.15
CA ALA A 345 -46.87 -26.23 7.53
C ALA A 345 -47.59 -27.53 7.87
N ALA A 346 -48.87 -27.43 8.14
CA ALA A 346 -49.68 -28.59 8.51
C ALA A 346 -49.72 -29.65 7.39
N GLY A 347 -49.52 -30.90 7.78
CA GLY A 347 -49.60 -32.05 6.88
C GLY A 347 -48.26 -32.39 6.18
N TRP A 348 -47.21 -31.62 6.41
CA TRP A 348 -45.89 -31.88 5.83
C TRP A 348 -44.94 -32.52 6.83
N LYS A 349 -44.25 -33.59 6.41
CA LYS A 349 -43.05 -34.08 7.02
C LYS A 349 -41.86 -33.39 6.34
N TYR A 350 -41.20 -32.53 7.09
CA TYR A 350 -40.05 -31.76 6.62
C TYR A 350 -38.81 -32.62 6.46
N ASP A 351 -37.98 -32.20 5.55
CA ASP A 351 -36.62 -32.70 5.41
C ASP A 351 -35.75 -32.05 6.48
N ASN A 352 -35.21 -32.85 7.38
CA ASN A 352 -34.37 -32.37 8.48
C ASN A 352 -32.86 -32.52 8.16
N ASP A 353 -32.52 -32.96 6.97
CA ASP A 353 -31.16 -33.13 6.58
C ASP A 353 -30.49 -31.77 6.33
N LYS A 354 -29.17 -31.76 6.40
CA LYS A 354 -28.34 -30.61 6.14
C LYS A 354 -27.50 -30.88 4.90
N VAL A 355 -27.37 -29.89 4.04
CA VAL A 355 -26.55 -29.98 2.85
C VAL A 355 -25.33 -29.10 3.05
N THR A 356 -24.13 -29.67 2.92
CA THR A 356 -22.89 -28.89 2.95
C THR A 356 -22.70 -28.20 1.62
N VAL A 357 -22.59 -26.88 1.65
CA VAL A 357 -22.32 -26.05 0.48
C VAL A 357 -20.87 -25.55 0.62
N LYS A 358 -20.03 -25.89 -0.35
CA LYS A 358 -18.65 -25.42 -0.41
C LYS A 358 -18.47 -24.40 -1.50
N VAL A 359 -17.84 -23.27 -1.16
CA VAL A 359 -17.41 -22.26 -2.11
C VAL A 359 -15.89 -22.33 -2.20
N THR A 360 -15.38 -22.88 -3.28
CA THR A 360 -13.94 -22.94 -3.57
C THR A 360 -13.51 -21.67 -4.27
N VAL A 361 -12.65 -20.90 -3.62
CA VAL A 361 -12.20 -19.57 -4.06
C VAL A 361 -10.75 -19.64 -4.51
N SER A 362 -10.54 -19.31 -5.77
CA SER A 362 -9.23 -19.03 -6.36
C SER A 362 -8.91 -17.53 -6.26
N ARG A 363 -7.83 -17.08 -6.88
CA ARG A 363 -7.51 -15.64 -6.95
C ARG A 363 -8.45 -14.82 -7.84
N THR A 364 -9.19 -15.49 -8.73
CA THR A 364 -9.99 -14.83 -9.76
C THR A 364 -11.43 -15.32 -9.82
N ASP A 365 -11.76 -16.42 -9.15
CA ASP A 365 -13.05 -17.08 -9.31
C ASP A 365 -13.51 -17.76 -8.02
N ALA A 366 -14.83 -17.95 -7.87
CA ALA A 366 -15.48 -18.65 -6.79
C ALA A 366 -16.46 -19.69 -7.36
N VAL A 367 -16.27 -20.96 -7.03
CA VAL A 367 -17.08 -22.08 -7.55
C VAL A 367 -17.84 -22.74 -6.42
N VAL A 368 -19.16 -22.88 -6.59
CA VAL A 368 -20.06 -23.53 -5.64
C VAL A 368 -20.18 -25.02 -5.91
N SER A 369 -20.15 -25.83 -4.85
CA SER A 369 -20.43 -27.24 -4.89
C SER A 369 -21.30 -27.68 -3.69
N TYR A 370 -22.02 -28.78 -3.85
CA TYR A 370 -22.97 -29.30 -2.86
C TYR A 370 -22.61 -30.73 -2.47
N GLU A 371 -22.53 -31.01 -1.18
CA GLU A 371 -22.21 -32.33 -0.65
C GLU A 371 -23.33 -32.78 0.30
N TYR A 372 -23.77 -34.01 0.08
CA TYR A 372 -24.81 -34.65 0.88
C TYR A 372 -24.18 -35.67 1.84
N GLY A 373 -24.86 -35.97 2.95
CA GLY A 373 -24.41 -36.99 3.90
C GLY A 373 -24.36 -38.41 3.29
N GLU A 374 -23.55 -39.30 3.84
CA GLU A 374 -23.34 -40.66 3.32
C GLU A 374 -24.64 -41.50 3.21
N ASN A 375 -25.68 -41.13 3.95
CA ASN A 375 -26.98 -41.83 3.94
C ASN A 375 -27.98 -41.28 2.91
N ASP A 376 -27.58 -40.29 2.11
CA ASP A 376 -28.42 -39.56 1.17
C ASP A 376 -28.23 -40.04 -0.29
N SER A 377 -28.07 -41.36 -0.49
CA SER A 377 -27.83 -41.96 -1.81
C SER A 377 -28.89 -41.62 -2.89
N ASP A 378 -30.05 -41.10 -2.48
CA ASP A 378 -31.14 -40.73 -3.37
C ASP A 378 -31.02 -39.27 -3.88
N ARG A 379 -30.03 -38.50 -3.42
CA ARG A 379 -29.81 -37.11 -3.80
C ARG A 379 -28.62 -37.01 -4.75
N THR A 380 -28.93 -36.77 -5.98
CA THR A 380 -27.92 -36.67 -7.06
C THR A 380 -27.77 -35.24 -7.60
N ASN A 381 -28.48 -34.25 -6.99
CA ASN A 381 -28.41 -32.89 -7.47
C ASN A 381 -27.09 -32.20 -7.03
N THR A 382 -26.21 -32.01 -7.98
CA THR A 382 -24.91 -31.35 -7.78
C THR A 382 -24.98 -29.84 -8.06
N GLU A 383 -26.12 -29.29 -8.49
CA GLU A 383 -26.29 -27.90 -8.90
C GLU A 383 -26.99 -27.04 -7.84
N SER A 384 -27.57 -27.65 -6.81
CA SER A 384 -28.29 -26.97 -5.72
C SER A 384 -28.42 -27.86 -4.47
N ALA A 385 -28.60 -27.26 -3.30
CA ALA A 385 -29.00 -27.98 -2.09
C ALA A 385 -30.45 -28.45 -2.22
N GLN A 386 -30.70 -29.76 -2.32
CA GLN A 386 -32.06 -30.30 -2.53
C GLN A 386 -32.68 -30.77 -1.22
N PHE A 387 -33.95 -30.39 -1.00
CA PHE A 387 -34.77 -30.78 0.16
C PHE A 387 -36.10 -31.33 -0.33
N THR A 388 -36.51 -32.52 0.20
CA THR A 388 -37.73 -33.20 -0.22
C THR A 388 -38.70 -33.36 0.96
N ASN A 389 -39.82 -32.65 0.90
CA ASN A 389 -40.90 -32.84 1.89
C ASN A 389 -41.97 -33.81 1.41
N LYS A 390 -42.43 -34.62 2.33
CA LYS A 390 -43.51 -35.60 2.06
C LYS A 390 -44.78 -35.16 2.77
N TYR A 391 -45.90 -35.11 2.00
CA TYR A 391 -47.22 -34.83 2.60
C TYR A 391 -47.71 -36.06 3.30
N VAL A 392 -48.09 -35.91 4.56
CA VAL A 392 -48.72 -36.95 5.38
C VAL A 392 -50.18 -36.54 5.56
N ALA A 393 -51.06 -37.14 4.78
CA ALA A 393 -52.48 -36.90 4.93
C ALA A 393 -52.92 -37.21 6.39
N ILE A 394 -53.39 -36.20 7.09
CA ILE A 394 -54.08 -36.41 8.34
C ILE A 394 -55.41 -37.06 7.97
N SER A 395 -55.45 -38.39 8.01
CA SER A 395 -56.77 -39.07 7.88
C SER A 395 -57.62 -38.52 8.99
N SER A 396 -58.75 -37.85 8.63
CA SER A 396 -59.77 -37.43 9.58
C SER A 396 -60.12 -38.64 10.42
N LEU A 397 -59.94 -38.54 11.74
CA LEU A 397 -60.46 -39.54 12.66
C LEU A 397 -61.97 -39.71 12.40
N PRO A 398 -62.48 -40.92 12.12
CA PRO A 398 -63.90 -41.12 12.07
C PRO A 398 -64.43 -40.79 13.47
N LEU A 399 -65.25 -39.73 13.60
CA LEU A 399 -65.88 -39.31 14.85
C LEU A 399 -67.02 -40.24 15.31
N THR A 400 -67.15 -41.40 14.63
CA THR A 400 -68.19 -42.39 14.97
C THR A 400 -67.61 -43.78 14.98
N GLY A 401 -67.68 -44.44 16.13
CA GLY A 401 -67.20 -45.78 16.48
C GLY A 401 -67.46 -46.85 15.42
N GLY A 402 -66.43 -47.10 14.62
CA GLY A 402 -66.31 -48.24 13.74
C GLY A 402 -65.05 -49.04 14.10
N THR A 403 -65.12 -50.31 14.09
CA THR A 403 -64.25 -51.35 14.63
C THR A 403 -62.84 -51.48 13.90
N THR A 404 -62.16 -50.39 13.69
CA THR A 404 -60.74 -50.42 13.16
C THR A 404 -59.79 -49.45 13.90
N GLY A 405 -60.07 -49.31 15.21
CA GLY A 405 -59.25 -48.42 16.07
C GLY A 405 -57.95 -48.98 16.60
N ARG A 406 -57.38 -50.07 16.00
CA ARG A 406 -56.21 -50.75 16.58
C ARG A 406 -54.92 -49.95 16.39
N ASP A 407 -54.79 -49.19 15.34
CA ASP A 407 -53.55 -48.45 15.06
C ASP A 407 -53.51 -47.11 15.82
N TRP A 408 -54.63 -46.49 16.16
CA TRP A 408 -54.73 -45.29 17.02
C TRP A 408 -54.46 -45.60 18.48
N MET A 409 -54.82 -46.81 18.98
CA MET A 409 -54.49 -47.22 20.33
C MET A 409 -52.96 -47.44 20.52
N VAL A 410 -52.21 -47.72 19.45
CA VAL A 410 -50.77 -47.92 19.54
C VAL A 410 -50.03 -46.58 19.65
N PHE A 411 -50.47 -45.53 19.00
CA PHE A 411 -49.79 -44.20 19.05
C PHE A 411 -50.35 -43.25 20.12
N GLY A 412 -51.66 -43.15 20.26
CA GLY A 412 -52.28 -42.28 21.27
C GLY A 412 -52.40 -42.93 22.65
N GLY A 413 -52.76 -44.25 22.69
CA GLY A 413 -52.83 -45.01 23.91
C GLY A 413 -51.47 -45.37 24.53
N GLY A 414 -50.44 -45.56 23.66
CA GLY A 414 -49.09 -45.81 24.13
C GLY A 414 -48.44 -44.64 24.86
N LEU A 415 -48.68 -43.41 24.40
CA LEU A 415 -48.17 -42.22 25.07
C LEU A 415 -48.95 -41.94 26.39
N ALA A 416 -50.27 -42.18 26.43
CA ALA A 416 -51.05 -42.05 27.67
C ALA A 416 -50.65 -43.13 28.70
N LEU A 417 -50.38 -44.37 28.26
CA LEU A 417 -49.93 -45.48 29.13
C LEU A 417 -48.48 -45.22 29.62
N LEU A 418 -47.59 -44.69 28.80
CA LEU A 418 -46.24 -44.28 29.21
C LEU A 418 -46.26 -43.14 30.20
N ALA A 419 -47.17 -42.14 30.03
CA ALA A 419 -47.35 -41.07 30.98
C ALA A 419 -47.92 -41.55 32.33
N LEU A 420 -48.87 -42.51 32.31
CA LEU A 420 -49.42 -43.14 33.52
C LEU A 420 -48.39 -44.02 34.21
N LEU A 421 -47.61 -44.79 33.49
CA LEU A 421 -46.51 -45.60 34.04
C LEU A 421 -45.38 -44.71 34.62
N ALA A 422 -45.05 -43.62 33.97
CA ALA A 422 -44.10 -42.65 34.50
C ALA A 422 -44.61 -41.95 35.76
N ALA A 423 -45.91 -41.61 35.81
CA ALA A 423 -46.52 -41.01 36.99
C ALA A 423 -46.64 -42.04 38.15
N ALA A 424 -46.99 -43.31 37.86
CA ALA A 424 -46.98 -44.37 38.85
C ALA A 424 -45.57 -44.71 39.34
N GLY A 425 -44.61 -44.77 38.44
CA GLY A 425 -43.17 -44.96 38.76
C GLY A 425 -42.64 -43.85 39.65
N TYR A 426 -43.00 -42.59 39.31
CA TYR A 426 -42.63 -41.43 40.11
C TYR A 426 -43.23 -41.43 41.52
N THR A 427 -44.49 -41.84 41.65
CA THR A 427 -45.15 -41.93 42.97
C THR A 427 -44.60 -43.08 43.82
N VAL A 428 -44.24 -44.22 43.23
CA VAL A 428 -43.58 -45.35 43.94
C VAL A 428 -42.13 -44.98 44.32
N TRP A 429 -41.42 -44.30 43.45
CA TRP A 429 -40.04 -43.80 43.72
C TRP A 429 -40.06 -42.77 44.86
N ARG A 430 -41.02 -41.82 44.84
CA ARG A 430 -41.18 -40.80 45.90
C ARG A 430 -41.56 -41.40 47.26
N LYS A 431 -42.37 -42.45 47.27
CA LYS A 431 -42.72 -43.17 48.52
C LYS A 431 -41.54 -43.95 49.11
N ARG A 432 -40.59 -44.40 48.32
CA ARG A 432 -39.33 -45.06 48.77
C ARG A 432 -38.28 -44.11 49.29
N GLN A 433 -38.40 -42.85 49.05
CA GLN A 433 -37.49 -41.83 49.58
C GLN A 433 -37.95 -41.20 50.90
N LEU A 434 -39.16 -41.55 51.38
CA LEU A 434 -39.77 -41.03 52.61
C LEU A 434 -39.90 -42.08 53.74
N VAL A 435 -39.12 -43.19 53.62
CA VAL A 435 -38.98 -44.19 54.73
C VAL A 435 -37.51 -44.23 55.13
#